data_14e462d6eb27911f0722041fee9deae3
#
_entry.id   14e462d6eb27911f0722041fee9deae3
#
_cell.length_a   1.000
_cell.length_b   1.000
_cell.length_c   1.000
_cell.angle_alpha   90.00
_cell.angle_beta   90.00
_cell.angle_gamma   90.00
#
_symmetry.space_group_name_H-M   'P 1'
#
loop_
_entity.id
_entity.type
_entity.pdbx_description
1 polymer ?
#
loop_
_entity_poly.entity_id
_entity_poly.type
_entity_poly.pdbx_seq_one_letter_code
_entity_poly.pdbx_strand_id
1 'polypeptide(L)'
;FTKAVDAKKHLDGGAKKVIISAPGTDVDGTFVMGVNDGEYDPATMNIISNASCTTNCLAPLAQVFNDNFGIERGFMMTAHAYTADQNLQDGPHSDLHRARAAAINIVPASTGAAKAIGLVLPELNGKLSGSSYRVPVPTGSIVDLTIITPTEGLTVEQINEAYKKAAAEGPLKGYLKYNEDAIVSSDIQLDPHSSVFDAGQTNVSGNLVKVSSWLSLIHI
;
A
#
# COMPACT_ATOMS: atom_id res chain seq x y z
N PHE A 1 -8.11 17.33 -5.72
CA PHE A 1 -9.44 16.77 -6.01
C PHE A 1 -9.44 15.27 -5.61
N THR A 2 -10.08 14.93 -4.50
CA THR A 2 -10.20 13.54 -4.03
C THR A 2 -11.66 13.05 -4.04
N LYS A 3 -12.61 13.96 -4.22
CA LYS A 3 -14.03 13.62 -4.34
C LYS A 3 -14.45 13.57 -5.81
N ALA A 4 -15.23 12.56 -6.20
CA ALA A 4 -15.71 12.41 -7.56
C ALA A 4 -16.47 13.66 -8.06
N VAL A 5 -17.28 14.30 -7.20
CA VAL A 5 -18.01 15.51 -7.54
C VAL A 5 -17.11 16.67 -7.97
N ASP A 6 -15.94 16.80 -7.36
CA ASP A 6 -14.95 17.82 -7.74
C ASP A 6 -14.17 17.43 -9.00
N ALA A 7 -13.86 16.12 -9.13
CA ALA A 7 -13.18 15.56 -10.28
C ALA A 7 -14.03 15.60 -11.56
N LYS A 8 -15.36 15.56 -11.41
CA LYS A 8 -16.32 15.69 -12.53
C LYS A 8 -16.10 16.96 -13.38
N LYS A 9 -15.58 18.03 -12.79
CA LYS A 9 -15.25 19.27 -13.52
C LYS A 9 -14.29 19.05 -14.69
N HIS A 10 -13.43 18.03 -14.61
CA HIS A 10 -12.53 17.67 -15.71
C HIS A 10 -13.30 17.00 -16.87
N LEU A 11 -14.31 16.18 -16.56
CA LEU A 11 -15.21 15.60 -17.58
C LEU A 11 -16.02 16.70 -18.27
N ASP A 12 -16.56 17.65 -17.48
CA ASP A 12 -17.30 18.81 -18.01
C ASP A 12 -16.41 19.71 -18.89
N GLY A 13 -15.09 19.71 -18.64
CA GLY A 13 -14.06 20.38 -19.44
C GLY A 13 -13.59 19.59 -20.66
N GLY A 14 -14.16 18.40 -20.93
CA GLY A 14 -13.87 17.61 -22.14
C GLY A 14 -12.93 16.41 -21.94
N ALA A 15 -12.50 16.11 -20.71
CA ALA A 15 -11.78 14.87 -20.44
C ALA A 15 -12.70 13.65 -20.63
N LYS A 16 -12.21 12.59 -21.25
CA LYS A 16 -12.99 11.35 -21.43
C LYS A 16 -13.06 10.52 -20.15
N LYS A 17 -11.99 10.52 -19.37
CA LYS A 17 -11.84 9.78 -18.12
C LYS A 17 -11.02 10.63 -17.14
N VAL A 18 -11.23 10.41 -15.86
CA VAL A 18 -10.44 11.04 -14.78
C VAL A 18 -9.89 9.96 -13.87
N ILE A 19 -8.58 9.95 -13.67
CA ILE A 19 -7.89 9.10 -12.71
C ILE A 19 -7.44 9.98 -11.56
N ILE A 20 -7.94 9.71 -10.36
CA ILE A 20 -7.52 10.39 -9.14
C ILE A 20 -6.31 9.64 -8.61
N SER A 21 -5.12 10.26 -8.61
CA SER A 21 -3.86 9.70 -8.09
C SER A 21 -3.77 9.79 -6.56
N ALA A 22 -4.87 9.48 -5.88
CA ALA A 22 -5.02 9.49 -4.42
C ALA A 22 -6.24 8.65 -4.04
N PRO A 23 -6.45 8.31 -2.75
CA PRO A 23 -7.70 7.69 -2.30
C PRO A 23 -8.90 8.55 -2.71
N GLY A 24 -9.78 7.99 -3.54
CA GLY A 24 -10.98 8.67 -4.03
C GLY A 24 -12.19 8.43 -3.12
N THR A 25 -13.09 9.44 -3.07
CA THR A 25 -14.40 9.33 -2.40
C THR A 25 -15.49 9.40 -3.44
N ASP A 26 -16.46 8.48 -3.37
CA ASP A 26 -17.61 8.37 -4.28
C ASP A 26 -17.19 8.20 -5.76
N VAL A 27 -16.07 7.52 -5.99
CA VAL A 27 -15.55 7.17 -7.31
C VAL A 27 -16.22 5.92 -7.87
N ASP A 28 -16.16 5.73 -9.19
CA ASP A 28 -16.75 4.57 -9.87
C ASP A 28 -16.01 3.26 -9.54
N GLY A 29 -14.71 3.35 -9.22
CA GLY A 29 -13.88 2.22 -8.80
C GLY A 29 -12.55 2.66 -8.22
N THR A 30 -11.96 1.81 -7.38
CA THR A 30 -10.61 1.99 -6.83
C THR A 30 -9.77 0.81 -7.25
N PHE A 31 -8.62 1.06 -7.88
CA PHE A 31 -7.82 0.03 -8.51
C PHE A 31 -6.37 0.03 -8.03
N VAL A 32 -5.83 -1.19 -7.92
CA VAL A 32 -4.40 -1.48 -7.76
C VAL A 32 -4.00 -2.40 -8.89
N MET A 33 -3.01 -1.99 -9.65
CA MET A 33 -2.52 -2.74 -10.81
C MET A 33 -2.00 -4.11 -10.41
N GLY A 34 -2.41 -5.13 -11.17
CA GLY A 34 -2.10 -6.54 -10.91
C GLY A 34 -2.98 -7.19 -9.82
N VAL A 35 -3.81 -6.43 -9.11
CA VAL A 35 -4.70 -6.93 -8.05
C VAL A 35 -6.14 -6.99 -8.56
N ASN A 36 -6.76 -5.85 -8.87
CA ASN A 36 -8.15 -5.77 -9.31
C ASN A 36 -8.37 -4.90 -10.55
N ASP A 37 -7.34 -4.56 -11.29
CA ASP A 37 -7.43 -3.75 -12.51
C ASP A 37 -8.27 -4.43 -13.63
N GLY A 38 -8.39 -5.76 -13.60
CA GLY A 38 -9.28 -6.49 -14.47
C GLY A 38 -10.78 -6.22 -14.28
N GLU A 39 -11.16 -5.60 -13.17
CA GLU A 39 -12.56 -5.21 -12.88
C GLU A 39 -12.93 -3.86 -13.52
N TYR A 40 -11.97 -3.15 -14.13
CA TYR A 40 -12.24 -1.86 -14.76
C TYR A 40 -13.12 -2.01 -16.00
N ASP A 41 -14.29 -1.38 -15.96
CA ASP A 41 -15.19 -1.27 -17.11
C ASP A 41 -15.10 0.13 -17.75
N PRO A 42 -14.47 0.25 -18.92
CA PRO A 42 -14.34 1.54 -19.61
C PRO A 42 -15.67 2.14 -20.09
N ALA A 43 -16.73 1.33 -20.17
CA ALA A 43 -18.04 1.82 -20.62
C ALA A 43 -18.79 2.60 -19.52
N THR A 44 -18.64 2.17 -18.28
CA THR A 44 -19.40 2.70 -17.14
C THR A 44 -18.55 3.53 -16.16
N MET A 45 -17.27 3.22 -16.00
CA MET A 45 -16.39 3.88 -15.03
C MET A 45 -15.66 5.07 -15.66
N ASN A 46 -15.98 6.27 -15.22
CA ASN A 46 -15.44 7.52 -15.76
C ASN A 46 -14.52 8.27 -14.80
N ILE A 47 -14.73 8.13 -13.49
CA ILE A 47 -13.91 8.72 -12.44
C ILE A 47 -13.44 7.61 -11.53
N ILE A 48 -12.17 7.26 -11.62
CA ILE A 48 -11.57 6.16 -10.85
C ILE A 48 -10.46 6.66 -9.94
N SER A 49 -10.15 5.89 -8.91
CA SER A 49 -9.06 6.14 -7.98
C SER A 49 -7.94 5.13 -8.18
N ASN A 50 -6.71 5.62 -8.13
CA ASN A 50 -5.50 4.79 -8.11
C ASN A 50 -5.08 4.39 -6.67
N ALA A 51 -6.01 4.48 -5.71
CA ALA A 51 -5.79 4.21 -4.29
C ALA A 51 -4.69 5.11 -3.66
N SER A 52 -4.11 4.66 -2.54
CA SER A 52 -2.96 5.32 -1.91
C SER A 52 -1.67 4.57 -2.22
N CYS A 53 -0.53 5.24 -2.05
CA CYS A 53 0.78 4.62 -2.14
C CYS A 53 0.92 3.40 -1.24
N THR A 54 0.51 3.52 0.01
CA THR A 54 0.54 2.40 0.97
C THR A 54 -0.41 1.27 0.54
N THR A 55 -1.58 1.58 -0.03
CA THR A 55 -2.51 0.55 -0.53
C THR A 55 -1.90 -0.19 -1.73
N ASN A 56 -1.23 0.51 -2.64
CA ASN A 56 -0.55 -0.11 -3.78
C ASN A 56 0.59 -1.05 -3.36
N CYS A 57 1.25 -0.77 -2.23
CA CYS A 57 2.25 -1.66 -1.66
C CYS A 57 1.62 -2.83 -0.89
N LEU A 58 0.62 -2.54 -0.07
CA LEU A 58 -0.01 -3.51 0.83
C LEU A 58 -0.88 -4.53 0.09
N ALA A 59 -1.57 -4.14 -0.99
CA ALA A 59 -2.50 -5.04 -1.68
C ALA A 59 -1.79 -6.24 -2.33
N PRO A 60 -0.71 -6.09 -3.12
CA PRO A 60 0.06 -7.23 -3.59
C PRO A 60 0.63 -8.08 -2.46
N LEU A 61 1.12 -7.42 -1.39
CA LEU A 61 1.66 -8.12 -0.21
C LEU A 61 0.60 -8.99 0.46
N ALA A 62 -0.60 -8.45 0.69
CA ALA A 62 -1.70 -9.17 1.32
C ALA A 62 -2.31 -10.24 0.41
N GLN A 63 -2.44 -9.96 -0.89
CA GLN A 63 -3.00 -10.90 -1.87
C GLN A 63 -2.18 -12.18 -1.95
N VAL A 64 -0.85 -12.07 -2.17
CA VAL A 64 0.01 -13.27 -2.27
C VAL A 64 -0.07 -14.10 -1.00
N PHE A 65 -0.06 -13.47 0.18
CA PHE A 65 -0.17 -14.21 1.43
C PHE A 65 -1.54 -14.88 1.58
N ASN A 66 -2.61 -14.14 1.33
CA ASN A 66 -3.97 -14.66 1.46
C ASN A 66 -4.27 -15.82 0.51
N ASP A 67 -3.84 -15.72 -0.74
CA ASP A 67 -4.09 -16.72 -1.77
C ASP A 67 -3.35 -18.04 -1.50
N ASN A 68 -2.19 -17.99 -0.85
CA ASN A 68 -1.39 -19.18 -0.58
C ASN A 68 -1.62 -19.77 0.83
N PHE A 69 -1.85 -18.94 1.83
CA PHE A 69 -1.83 -19.36 3.24
C PHE A 69 -3.06 -18.94 4.04
N GLY A 70 -3.85 -18.00 3.50
CA GLY A 70 -5.00 -17.43 4.19
C GLY A 70 -4.62 -16.37 5.24
N ILE A 71 -5.47 -15.36 5.36
CA ILE A 71 -5.41 -14.33 6.42
C ILE A 71 -6.66 -14.42 7.27
N GLU A 72 -6.49 -14.77 8.54
CA GLU A 72 -7.57 -14.69 9.53
C GLU A 72 -7.78 -13.24 9.96
N ARG A 73 -6.70 -12.58 10.38
CA ARG A 73 -6.63 -11.15 10.72
C ARG A 73 -5.18 -10.66 10.65
N GLY A 74 -5.01 -9.36 10.54
CA GLY A 74 -3.67 -8.79 10.51
C GLY A 74 -3.63 -7.33 10.95
N PHE A 75 -2.43 -6.89 11.27
CA PHE A 75 -2.14 -5.51 11.60
C PHE A 75 -0.99 -4.98 10.73
N MET A 76 -1.25 -3.91 10.00
CA MET A 76 -0.26 -3.25 9.16
C MET A 76 0.34 -2.07 9.92
N MET A 77 1.66 -1.97 9.90
CA MET A 77 2.40 -0.79 10.31
C MET A 77 3.18 -0.25 9.10
N THR A 78 3.15 1.06 8.88
CA THR A 78 4.05 1.66 7.90
C THR A 78 4.96 2.70 8.54
N ALA A 79 6.29 2.56 8.32
CA ALA A 79 7.24 3.64 8.51
C ALA A 79 7.32 4.41 7.18
N HIS A 80 6.67 5.57 7.16
CA HIS A 80 6.37 6.30 5.94
C HIS A 80 7.18 7.59 5.85
N ALA A 81 7.74 7.86 4.68
CA ALA A 81 8.38 9.14 4.41
C ALA A 81 7.44 10.32 4.73
N TYR A 82 7.98 11.47 5.12
CA TYR A 82 7.16 12.65 5.29
C TYR A 82 6.59 13.12 3.94
N THR A 83 5.44 13.76 3.97
CA THR A 83 4.75 14.24 2.77
C THR A 83 4.23 15.67 2.98
N ALA A 84 3.76 16.31 1.91
CA ALA A 84 3.30 17.70 1.92
C ALA A 84 2.09 17.99 2.82
N ASP A 85 1.45 16.96 3.39
CA ASP A 85 0.40 17.12 4.39
C ASP A 85 0.92 17.38 5.81
N GLN A 86 2.23 17.38 6.00
CA GLN A 86 2.90 17.71 7.26
C GLN A 86 3.54 19.10 7.18
N ASN A 87 3.58 19.79 8.33
CA ASN A 87 4.28 21.06 8.41
C ASN A 87 5.80 20.86 8.28
N LEU A 88 6.45 21.77 7.56
CA LEU A 88 7.92 21.83 7.47
C LEU A 88 8.53 22.23 8.82
N GLN A 89 7.91 23.19 9.51
CA GLN A 89 8.24 23.64 10.86
C GLN A 89 6.99 23.57 11.74
N ASP A 90 7.17 23.61 13.06
CA ASP A 90 6.05 23.66 14.00
C ASP A 90 5.12 24.83 13.67
N GLY A 91 3.84 24.53 13.50
CA GLY A 91 2.85 25.53 13.09
C GLY A 91 1.42 24.98 13.12
N PRO A 92 0.42 25.83 12.84
CA PRO A 92 -0.99 25.40 12.86
C PRO A 92 -1.28 24.25 11.90
N HIS A 93 -2.00 23.24 12.39
CA HIS A 93 -2.49 22.11 11.61
C HIS A 93 -3.69 21.48 12.33
N SER A 94 -4.66 20.94 11.59
CA SER A 94 -5.84 20.26 12.16
C SER A 94 -5.49 18.99 12.93
N ASP A 95 -4.45 18.27 12.49
CA ASP A 95 -3.84 17.15 13.21
C ASP A 95 -2.61 17.67 13.97
N LEU A 96 -2.65 17.63 15.29
CA LEU A 96 -1.59 18.18 16.16
C LEU A 96 -0.26 17.42 16.03
N HIS A 97 -0.27 16.15 15.63
CA HIS A 97 0.96 15.42 15.33
C HIS A 97 1.62 15.95 14.04
N ARG A 98 0.83 16.22 12.99
CA ARG A 98 1.30 16.78 11.72
C ARG A 98 1.63 18.27 11.81
N ALA A 99 1.26 18.93 12.90
CA ALA A 99 1.65 20.30 13.23
C ALA A 99 3.14 20.45 13.51
N ARG A 100 3.85 19.35 13.80
CA ARG A 100 5.25 19.35 14.18
C ARG A 100 6.16 19.18 12.97
N ALA A 101 7.37 19.74 13.06
CA ALA A 101 8.38 19.75 12.00
C ALA A 101 8.67 18.32 11.47
N ALA A 102 8.36 18.06 10.21
CA ALA A 102 8.34 16.74 9.61
C ALA A 102 9.72 16.07 9.52
N ALA A 103 10.76 16.87 9.19
CA ALA A 103 12.09 16.34 8.88
C ALA A 103 12.95 16.00 10.12
N ILE A 104 12.44 16.22 11.32
CA ILE A 104 13.19 16.00 12.58
C ILE A 104 12.42 15.18 13.62
N ASN A 105 11.21 14.71 13.29
CA ASN A 105 10.34 13.99 14.21
C ASN A 105 9.85 12.67 13.63
N ILE A 106 9.68 11.65 14.48
CA ILE A 106 8.82 10.51 14.21
C ILE A 106 7.41 10.92 14.61
N VAL A 107 6.50 10.96 13.64
CA VAL A 107 5.13 11.48 13.81
C VAL A 107 4.12 10.36 13.70
N PRO A 108 3.41 9.98 14.77
CA PRO A 108 2.27 9.08 14.69
C PRO A 108 1.20 9.68 13.77
N ALA A 109 0.68 8.88 12.86
CA ALA A 109 -0.33 9.32 11.91
C ALA A 109 -1.38 8.24 11.69
N SER A 110 -2.60 8.65 11.40
CA SER A 110 -3.63 7.74 10.93
C SER A 110 -3.35 7.30 9.48
N THR A 111 -3.75 6.09 9.15
CA THR A 111 -3.74 5.60 7.76
C THR A 111 -5.07 4.94 7.42
N GLY A 112 -5.59 5.25 6.24
CA GLY A 112 -6.74 4.59 5.66
C GLY A 112 -6.40 3.33 4.87
N ALA A 113 -5.12 3.02 4.67
CA ALA A 113 -4.66 1.97 3.76
C ALA A 113 -5.21 0.59 4.14
N ALA A 114 -5.18 0.21 5.42
CA ALA A 114 -5.70 -1.07 5.87
C ALA A 114 -7.23 -1.22 5.64
N LYS A 115 -7.99 -0.12 5.77
CA LYS A 115 -9.43 -0.11 5.43
C LYS A 115 -9.65 -0.16 3.92
N ALA A 116 -8.80 0.53 3.16
CA ALA A 116 -8.89 0.60 1.71
C ALA A 116 -8.60 -0.76 1.03
N ILE A 117 -7.92 -1.69 1.71
CA ILE A 117 -7.72 -3.05 1.21
C ILE A 117 -9.05 -3.73 0.87
N GLY A 118 -10.08 -3.56 1.68
CA GLY A 118 -11.41 -4.12 1.40
C GLY A 118 -12.09 -3.59 0.14
N LEU A 119 -11.59 -2.51 -0.46
CA LEU A 119 -12.07 -1.98 -1.75
C LEU A 119 -11.45 -2.71 -2.95
N VAL A 120 -10.26 -3.27 -2.79
CA VAL A 120 -9.49 -3.91 -3.87
C VAL A 120 -9.34 -5.42 -3.66
N LEU A 121 -9.49 -5.90 -2.43
CA LEU A 121 -9.52 -7.30 -2.01
C LEU A 121 -10.72 -7.50 -1.05
N PRO A 122 -11.95 -7.66 -1.58
CA PRO A 122 -13.17 -7.70 -0.76
C PRO A 122 -13.17 -8.80 0.31
N GLU A 123 -12.50 -9.91 0.08
CA GLU A 123 -12.34 -11.03 1.02
C GLU A 123 -11.53 -10.68 2.26
N LEU A 124 -10.74 -9.60 2.22
CA LEU A 124 -9.99 -9.07 3.36
C LEU A 124 -10.71 -7.93 4.09
N ASN A 125 -11.93 -7.60 3.68
CA ASN A 125 -12.69 -6.54 4.33
C ASN A 125 -12.91 -6.84 5.82
N GLY A 126 -12.49 -5.90 6.67
CA GLY A 126 -12.61 -6.03 8.13
C GLY A 126 -11.56 -6.93 8.80
N LYS A 127 -10.71 -7.65 8.04
CA LYS A 127 -9.66 -8.50 8.60
C LYS A 127 -8.37 -7.75 8.93
N LEU A 128 -8.12 -6.62 8.27
CA LEU A 128 -6.90 -5.83 8.46
C LEU A 128 -7.17 -4.52 9.17
N SER A 129 -6.30 -4.19 10.11
CA SER A 129 -6.19 -2.87 10.73
C SER A 129 -4.78 -2.33 10.56
N GLY A 130 -4.54 -1.07 10.92
CA GLY A 130 -3.18 -0.55 10.79
C GLY A 130 -2.99 0.85 11.31
N SER A 131 -1.71 1.22 11.40
CA SER A 131 -1.24 2.54 11.80
C SER A 131 -0.02 2.96 10.99
N SER A 132 0.38 4.22 11.14
CA SER A 132 1.50 4.80 10.40
C SER A 132 2.37 5.62 11.33
N TYR A 133 3.67 5.55 11.13
CA TYR A 133 4.61 6.56 11.61
C TYR A 133 5.21 7.29 10.42
N ARG A 134 5.13 8.61 10.39
CA ARG A 134 5.94 9.44 9.49
C ARG A 134 7.34 9.56 10.09
N VAL A 135 8.35 9.34 9.27
CA VAL A 135 9.76 9.36 9.67
C VAL A 135 10.53 10.42 8.90
N PRO A 136 11.69 10.91 9.42
CA PRO A 136 12.49 11.97 8.78
C PRO A 136 13.22 11.50 7.51
N VAL A 137 12.49 10.95 6.55
CA VAL A 137 12.98 10.44 5.27
C VAL A 137 12.17 11.07 4.15
N PRO A 138 12.79 11.68 3.12
CA PRO A 138 12.08 12.41 2.08
C PRO A 138 11.32 11.51 1.11
N THR A 139 11.77 10.27 0.93
CA THR A 139 11.12 9.26 0.07
C THR A 139 11.53 7.85 0.47
N GLY A 140 10.76 6.85 0.02
CA GLY A 140 10.95 5.46 0.42
C GLY A 140 10.26 5.16 1.76
N SER A 141 9.31 4.25 1.73
CA SER A 141 8.54 3.81 2.91
C SER A 141 8.55 2.29 2.98
N ILE A 142 8.39 1.76 4.18
CA ILE A 142 8.22 0.33 4.41
C ILE A 142 6.86 0.05 5.01
N VAL A 143 6.24 -1.04 4.57
CA VAL A 143 5.01 -1.61 5.12
C VAL A 143 5.34 -2.93 5.77
N ASP A 144 5.11 -3.05 7.07
CA ASP A 144 5.12 -4.30 7.81
C ASP A 144 3.69 -4.81 7.97
N LEU A 145 3.43 -6.04 7.56
CA LEU A 145 2.16 -6.71 7.74
C LEU A 145 2.35 -7.91 8.67
N THR A 146 1.80 -7.82 9.87
CA THR A 146 1.75 -8.91 10.85
C THR A 146 0.40 -9.61 10.73
N ILE A 147 0.42 -10.93 10.55
CA ILE A 147 -0.72 -11.75 10.15
C ILE A 147 -0.91 -12.90 11.14
N ILE A 148 -2.14 -13.16 11.52
CA ILE A 148 -2.55 -14.45 12.08
C ILE A 148 -3.14 -15.25 10.92
N THR A 149 -2.49 -16.38 10.60
CA THR A 149 -2.89 -17.29 9.52
C THR A 149 -3.55 -18.55 10.07
N PRO A 150 -4.54 -19.13 9.37
CA PRO A 150 -5.10 -20.44 9.73
C PRO A 150 -4.16 -21.61 9.36
N THR A 151 -3.11 -21.35 8.56
CA THR A 151 -2.17 -22.38 8.12
C THR A 151 -1.07 -22.58 9.17
N GLU A 152 -0.95 -23.81 9.66
CA GLU A 152 0.06 -24.19 10.63
C GLU A 152 1.36 -24.67 9.97
N GLY A 153 2.48 -24.57 10.69
CA GLY A 153 3.77 -25.13 10.26
C GLY A 153 4.43 -24.42 9.09
N LEU A 154 4.05 -23.16 8.82
CA LEU A 154 4.70 -22.36 7.79
C LEU A 154 6.17 -22.10 8.14
N THR A 155 7.00 -22.09 7.09
CA THR A 155 8.41 -21.68 7.18
C THR A 155 8.65 -20.39 6.42
N VAL A 156 9.74 -19.70 6.73
CA VAL A 156 10.19 -18.50 6.02
C VAL A 156 10.40 -18.79 4.54
N GLU A 157 10.99 -19.94 4.22
CA GLU A 157 11.30 -20.36 2.85
C GLU A 157 10.03 -20.57 2.01
N GLN A 158 9.00 -21.19 2.58
CA GLN A 158 7.72 -21.40 1.89
C GLN A 158 7.04 -20.06 1.56
N ILE A 159 7.07 -19.12 2.51
CA ILE A 159 6.49 -17.78 2.32
C ILE A 159 7.29 -17.04 1.24
N ASN A 160 8.61 -16.98 1.37
CA ASN A 160 9.46 -16.28 0.42
C ASN A 160 9.33 -16.84 -1.01
N GLU A 161 9.20 -18.16 -1.16
CA GLU A 161 9.01 -18.79 -2.46
C GLU A 161 7.67 -18.40 -3.11
N ALA A 162 6.59 -18.26 -2.32
CA ALA A 162 5.32 -17.78 -2.84
C ALA A 162 5.43 -16.37 -3.42
N TYR A 163 6.12 -15.45 -2.73
CA TYR A 163 6.36 -14.09 -3.23
C TYR A 163 7.30 -14.07 -4.43
N LYS A 164 8.36 -14.88 -4.42
CA LYS A 164 9.29 -15.02 -5.54
C LYS A 164 8.57 -15.46 -6.82
N LYS A 165 7.70 -16.46 -6.70
CA LYS A 165 6.87 -16.93 -7.80
C LYS A 165 5.91 -15.86 -8.29
N ALA A 166 5.18 -15.19 -7.39
CA ALA A 166 4.22 -14.14 -7.76
C ALA A 166 4.89 -12.93 -8.43
N ALA A 167 6.12 -12.59 -8.08
CA ALA A 167 6.89 -11.54 -8.74
C ALA A 167 7.39 -11.93 -10.14
N ALA A 168 7.65 -13.23 -10.37
CA ALA A 168 8.18 -13.73 -11.64
C ALA A 168 7.10 -13.98 -12.68
N GLU A 169 5.88 -14.35 -12.26
CA GLU A 169 4.79 -14.77 -13.14
C GLU A 169 3.41 -14.32 -12.62
N GLY A 170 2.41 -14.36 -13.49
CA GLY A 170 1.04 -14.00 -13.16
C GLY A 170 0.77 -12.49 -13.17
N PRO A 171 -0.38 -12.05 -12.60
CA PRO A 171 -0.84 -10.67 -12.71
C PRO A 171 0.04 -9.65 -11.98
N LEU A 172 0.76 -10.06 -10.94
CA LEU A 172 1.63 -9.17 -10.16
C LEU A 172 3.02 -8.96 -10.78
N LYS A 173 3.35 -9.68 -11.86
CA LYS A 173 4.62 -9.49 -12.57
C LYS A 173 4.75 -8.06 -13.09
N GLY A 174 5.85 -7.40 -12.69
CA GLY A 174 6.11 -6.00 -13.02
C GLY A 174 5.52 -4.98 -12.04
N TYR A 175 4.67 -5.42 -11.10
CA TYR A 175 4.12 -4.60 -10.03
C TYR A 175 4.68 -5.01 -8.66
N LEU A 176 4.92 -6.31 -8.45
CA LEU A 176 5.61 -6.86 -7.30
C LEU A 176 7.04 -7.21 -7.69
N LYS A 177 8.00 -6.77 -6.90
CA LYS A 177 9.41 -7.18 -7.00
C LYS A 177 9.77 -8.03 -5.78
N TYR A 178 10.54 -9.09 -6.00
CA TYR A 178 11.14 -9.90 -4.94
C TYR A 178 12.58 -9.45 -4.72
N ASN A 179 12.96 -9.19 -3.47
CA ASN A 179 14.28 -8.71 -3.09
C ASN A 179 14.89 -9.57 -1.97
N GLU A 180 16.15 -9.96 -2.15
CA GLU A 180 16.96 -10.71 -1.17
C GLU A 180 18.13 -9.87 -0.63
N ASP A 181 18.38 -8.69 -1.22
CA ASP A 181 19.48 -7.81 -0.80
C ASP A 181 19.10 -7.03 0.46
N ALA A 182 20.11 -6.69 1.26
CA ALA A 182 19.93 -5.84 2.44
C ALA A 182 19.75 -4.37 2.02
N ILE A 183 18.52 -3.98 1.71
CA ILE A 183 18.15 -2.64 1.24
C ILE A 183 17.60 -1.75 2.35
N VAL A 184 17.71 -0.45 2.13
CA VAL A 184 17.14 0.61 2.98
C VAL A 184 16.33 1.59 2.14
N SER A 185 15.68 2.56 2.76
CA SER A 185 14.77 3.49 2.08
C SER A 185 15.38 4.24 0.88
N SER A 186 16.67 4.54 0.89
CA SER A 186 17.36 5.19 -0.24
C SER A 186 17.51 4.32 -1.47
N ASP A 187 17.54 2.99 -1.31
CA ASP A 187 17.69 2.04 -2.41
C ASP A 187 16.39 1.85 -3.20
N ILE A 188 15.26 2.26 -2.61
CA ILE A 188 13.93 2.17 -3.24
C ILE A 188 13.65 3.36 -4.17
N GLN A 189 14.48 4.40 -4.11
CA GLN A 189 14.27 5.57 -4.95
C GLN A 189 14.31 5.18 -6.43
N LEU A 190 13.29 5.66 -7.19
CA LEU A 190 13.14 5.36 -8.62
C LEU A 190 12.83 3.88 -8.96
N ASP A 191 12.58 3.03 -7.99
CA ASP A 191 12.08 1.68 -8.28
C ASP A 191 10.62 1.78 -8.79
N PRO A 192 10.32 1.26 -10.01
CA PRO A 192 9.00 1.43 -10.62
C PRO A 192 7.94 0.46 -10.09
N HIS A 193 8.32 -0.49 -9.23
CA HIS A 193 7.35 -1.45 -8.70
C HIS A 193 6.48 -0.83 -7.60
N SER A 194 5.22 -1.20 -7.58
CA SER A 194 4.28 -0.79 -6.55
C SER A 194 4.66 -1.34 -5.17
N SER A 195 5.25 -2.52 -5.14
CA SER A 195 5.58 -3.28 -3.92
C SER A 195 6.88 -4.03 -4.13
N VAL A 196 7.88 -3.77 -3.29
CA VAL A 196 9.17 -4.49 -3.30
C VAL A 196 9.25 -5.34 -2.04
N PHE A 197 8.90 -6.62 -2.18
CA PHE A 197 8.91 -7.58 -1.08
C PHE A 197 10.33 -7.80 -0.57
N ASP A 198 10.53 -7.68 0.73
CA ASP A 198 11.83 -7.86 1.40
C ASP A 198 11.89 -9.24 2.08
N ALA A 199 12.51 -10.18 1.39
CA ALA A 199 12.61 -11.57 1.86
C ALA A 199 13.39 -11.71 3.17
N GLY A 200 14.34 -10.80 3.42
CA GLY A 200 15.13 -10.76 4.65
C GLY A 200 14.33 -10.35 5.89
N GLN A 201 13.14 -9.76 5.70
CA GLN A 201 12.28 -9.31 6.80
C GLN A 201 11.15 -10.29 7.15
N THR A 202 11.04 -11.41 6.43
CA THR A 202 10.03 -12.44 6.73
C THR A 202 10.34 -13.11 8.06
N ASN A 203 9.34 -13.20 8.94
CA ASN A 203 9.48 -13.82 10.24
C ASN A 203 8.23 -14.67 10.57
N VAL A 204 8.45 -15.83 11.19
CA VAL A 204 7.40 -16.78 11.55
C VAL A 204 7.53 -17.15 13.02
N SER A 205 6.43 -17.07 13.75
CA SER A 205 6.31 -17.48 15.15
C SER A 205 4.99 -18.22 15.36
N GLY A 206 5.01 -19.56 15.16
CA GLY A 206 3.77 -20.34 15.12
C GLY A 206 2.87 -19.91 13.95
N ASN A 207 1.63 -19.51 14.24
CA ASN A 207 0.70 -18.98 13.25
C ASN A 207 0.75 -17.43 13.11
N LEU A 208 1.67 -16.78 13.81
CA LEU A 208 1.94 -15.35 13.66
C LEU A 208 3.07 -15.16 12.66
N VAL A 209 2.79 -14.50 11.56
CA VAL A 209 3.73 -14.24 10.47
C VAL A 209 3.87 -12.73 10.25
N LYS A 210 5.10 -12.28 10.06
CA LYS A 210 5.41 -10.92 9.60
C LYS A 210 6.03 -10.96 8.22
N VAL A 211 5.51 -10.15 7.31
CA VAL A 211 6.10 -9.89 5.99
C VAL A 211 6.23 -8.39 5.77
N SER A 212 7.23 -7.98 4.99
CA SER A 212 7.52 -6.58 4.77
C SER A 212 7.69 -6.27 3.29
N SER A 213 7.28 -5.07 2.89
CA SER A 213 7.47 -4.59 1.52
C SER A 213 7.76 -3.08 1.50
N TRP A 214 8.57 -2.67 0.54
CA TRP A 214 8.96 -1.28 0.31
C TRP A 214 8.16 -0.64 -0.81
N LEU A 215 8.03 0.70 -0.77
CA LEU A 215 7.41 1.52 -1.81
C LEU A 215 8.18 2.83 -1.99
N SER A 216 8.33 3.26 -3.26
CA SER A 216 9.13 4.44 -3.58
C SER A 216 8.39 5.77 -3.42
N LEU A 217 7.06 5.80 -3.39
CA LEU A 217 6.16 6.96 -3.39
C LEU A 217 6.11 7.74 -4.73
N ILE A 218 7.00 7.49 -5.67
CA ILE A 218 7.13 8.28 -6.90
C ILE A 218 6.45 7.59 -8.09
N HIS A 219 6.34 6.27 -8.06
CA HIS A 219 5.88 5.45 -9.18
C HIS A 219 4.56 4.73 -8.90
N ILE A 220 3.58 5.48 -8.39
CA ILE A 220 2.23 4.96 -8.14
C ILE A 220 1.29 5.42 -9.24
#